data_f4640b055f00611feb8fcf0d16b0b745
#
_entry.id   f4640b055f00611feb8fcf0d16b0b745
#
_cell.length_a   1.000
_cell.length_b   1.000
_cell.length_c   1.000
_cell.angle_alpha   90.00
_cell.angle_beta   90.00
_cell.angle_gamma   90.00
#
_symmetry.space_group_name_H-M   'P 1'
#
loop_
_entity.id
_entity.type
_entity.pdbx_description
1 polymer ?
#
loop_
_entity_poly.entity_id
_entity_poly.type
_entity_poly.pdbx_seq_one_letter_code
_entity_poly.pdbx_strand_id
1 'polypeptide(L)'
;MVYVANLGDSRAVMCRMEAAADGQRRSLTLVLSKEHNPTIYEERMRIQRAGGTVRSESLPSSTSASRPQLTVMCSCLRRDGRVLGVLEVSRSIGDGQYKRCGVISTPDLRRCQLTPNDRFLILACDGLFKVFSADEAVKFVLGVLQDGSKEKGAGQMEEERRFEAACQQLASEAVRRGCADNVTVILVSIGY
;
A
#
# COMPACT_ATOMS: atom_id res chain seq x y z
N MET A 1 -8.96 -4.30 19.64
CA MET A 1 -9.77 -4.03 18.41
C MET A 1 -9.15 -2.85 17.67
N VAL A 2 -9.05 -2.93 16.33
CA VAL A 2 -8.56 -1.84 15.48
C VAL A 2 -9.71 -1.30 14.63
N TYR A 3 -9.81 0.01 14.54
CA TYR A 3 -10.70 0.72 13.63
C TYR A 3 -9.86 1.42 12.57
N VAL A 4 -10.19 1.23 11.30
CA VAL A 4 -9.50 1.83 10.17
C VAL A 4 -10.46 2.74 9.43
N ALA A 5 -10.05 3.99 9.24
CA ALA A 5 -10.72 4.96 8.36
C ALA A 5 -9.75 5.28 7.22
N ASN A 6 -10.04 4.81 6.03
CA ASN A 6 -9.18 5.05 4.86
C ASN A 6 -9.80 6.06 3.91
N LEU A 7 -8.98 6.99 3.45
CA LEU A 7 -9.33 7.99 2.45
C LEU A 7 -8.12 8.26 1.55
N GLY A 8 -8.21 7.89 0.28
CA GLY A 8 -7.09 7.94 -0.66
C GLY A 8 -6.53 6.55 -0.99
N ASP A 9 -5.29 6.48 -1.39
CA ASP A 9 -4.61 5.29 -1.92
C ASP A 9 -3.51 4.72 -1.01
N SER A 10 -3.29 5.32 0.16
CA SER A 10 -2.49 4.71 1.22
C SER A 10 -3.13 3.41 1.71
N ARG A 11 -2.35 2.47 2.21
CA ARG A 11 -2.83 1.17 2.67
C ARG A 11 -2.48 0.89 4.12
N ALA A 12 -3.41 0.18 4.78
CA ALA A 12 -3.21 -0.46 6.07
C ALA A 12 -3.20 -1.99 5.88
N VAL A 13 -2.12 -2.62 6.32
CA VAL A 13 -1.90 -4.07 6.19
C VAL A 13 -1.50 -4.63 7.54
N MET A 14 -2.04 -5.78 7.93
CA MET A 14 -1.71 -6.43 9.21
C MET A 14 -1.09 -7.79 8.98
N CYS A 15 -0.05 -8.09 9.73
CA CYS A 15 0.55 -9.42 9.83
C CYS A 15 -0.09 -10.21 10.96
N ARG A 16 -0.68 -11.34 10.63
CA ARG A 16 -1.18 -12.35 11.59
C ARG A 16 -0.42 -13.65 11.41
N MET A 17 -0.10 -14.32 12.50
CA MET A 17 0.52 -15.65 12.45
C MET A 17 -0.55 -16.72 12.65
N GLU A 18 -0.61 -17.68 11.75
CA GLU A 18 -1.54 -18.82 11.83
C GLU A 18 -0.77 -20.13 11.95
N ALA A 19 -1.31 -21.08 12.69
CA ALA A 19 -0.81 -22.44 12.70
C ALA A 19 -1.25 -23.14 11.41
N ALA A 20 -0.30 -23.62 10.62
CA ALA A 20 -0.58 -24.44 9.47
C ALA A 20 -0.80 -25.92 9.88
N ALA A 21 -1.42 -26.69 9.01
CA ALA A 21 -1.72 -28.11 9.26
C ALA A 21 -0.46 -28.98 9.53
N ASP A 22 0.70 -28.52 9.11
CA ASP A 22 2.01 -29.13 9.35
C ASP A 22 2.65 -28.75 10.70
N GLY A 23 1.93 -27.99 11.53
CA GLY A 23 2.41 -27.52 12.84
C GLY A 23 3.33 -26.29 12.74
N GLN A 24 3.66 -25.83 11.54
CA GLN A 24 4.46 -24.61 11.36
C GLN A 24 3.59 -23.35 11.51
N ARG A 25 4.19 -22.25 11.95
CA ARG A 25 3.53 -20.93 11.96
C ARG A 25 3.81 -20.20 10.66
N ARG A 26 2.75 -19.80 9.96
CA ARG A 26 2.84 -19.03 8.72
C ARG A 26 2.24 -17.65 8.91
N SER A 27 2.78 -16.70 8.18
CA SER A 27 2.22 -15.35 8.16
C SER A 27 1.03 -15.28 7.21
N LEU A 28 -0.06 -14.72 7.70
CA LEU A 28 -1.23 -14.31 6.94
C LEU A 28 -1.23 -12.79 6.83
N THR A 29 -1.37 -12.30 5.62
CA THR A 29 -1.48 -10.87 5.32
C THR A 29 -2.95 -10.46 5.26
N LEU A 30 -3.36 -9.56 6.15
CA LEU A 30 -4.71 -9.01 6.18
C LEU A 30 -4.69 -7.57 5.66
N VAL A 31 -5.27 -7.33 4.49
CA VAL A 31 -5.43 -5.97 3.95
C VAL A 31 -6.62 -5.32 4.65
N LEU A 32 -6.37 -4.26 5.42
CA LEU A 32 -7.37 -3.60 6.26
C LEU A 32 -8.01 -2.38 5.60
N SER A 33 -7.46 -1.86 4.51
CA SER A 33 -7.99 -0.72 3.77
C SER A 33 -8.21 -1.05 2.30
N LYS A 34 -9.11 -0.34 1.65
CA LYS A 34 -9.34 -0.39 0.20
C LYS A 34 -8.87 0.94 -0.38
N GLU A 35 -8.08 0.89 -1.44
CA GLU A 35 -7.65 2.09 -2.16
C GLU A 35 -8.82 2.80 -2.84
N HIS A 36 -8.74 4.11 -2.91
CA HIS A 36 -9.70 4.94 -3.63
C HIS A 36 -9.09 5.41 -4.95
N ASN A 37 -8.89 4.45 -5.85
CA ASN A 37 -8.37 4.72 -7.20
C ASN A 37 -9.53 4.98 -8.17
N PRO A 38 -9.46 6.02 -9.03
CA PRO A 38 -10.50 6.33 -10.00
C PRO A 38 -10.80 5.23 -11.02
N THR A 39 -9.91 4.25 -11.20
CA THR A 39 -10.11 3.10 -12.09
C THR A 39 -11.05 2.05 -11.51
N ILE A 40 -11.24 2.03 -10.19
CA ILE A 40 -12.19 1.13 -9.53
C ILE A 40 -13.60 1.46 -10.01
N TYR A 41 -14.34 0.45 -10.40
CA TYR A 41 -15.64 0.60 -11.06
C TYR A 41 -16.60 1.53 -10.30
N GLU A 42 -16.79 1.31 -9.01
CA GLU A 42 -17.71 2.11 -8.18
C GLU A 42 -17.29 3.58 -8.08
N GLU A 43 -15.98 3.81 -7.91
CA GLU A 43 -15.38 5.13 -7.84
C GLU A 43 -15.52 5.85 -9.18
N ARG A 44 -15.19 5.17 -10.27
CA ARG A 44 -15.31 5.70 -11.63
C ARG A 44 -16.75 6.05 -11.96
N MET A 45 -17.71 5.19 -11.65
CA MET A 45 -19.12 5.44 -11.91
C MET A 45 -19.65 6.65 -11.14
N ARG A 46 -19.21 6.85 -9.90
CA ARG A 46 -19.56 8.05 -9.13
C ARG A 46 -19.03 9.31 -9.79
N ILE A 47 -17.75 9.31 -10.20
CA ILE A 47 -17.11 10.44 -10.89
C ILE A 47 -17.84 10.77 -12.18
N GLN A 48 -18.13 9.76 -13.00
CA GLN A 48 -18.83 9.94 -14.27
C GLN A 48 -20.26 10.48 -14.09
N ARG A 49 -21.00 9.98 -13.09
CA ARG A 49 -22.34 10.48 -12.77
C ARG A 49 -22.34 11.95 -12.32
N ALA A 50 -21.26 12.39 -11.71
CA ALA A 50 -21.07 13.79 -11.31
C ALA A 50 -20.52 14.67 -12.46
N GLY A 51 -20.46 14.16 -13.69
CA GLY A 51 -19.96 14.90 -14.86
C GLY A 51 -18.42 14.94 -14.96
N GLY A 52 -17.70 14.24 -14.10
CA GLY A 52 -16.25 14.08 -14.19
C GLY A 52 -15.86 13.02 -15.22
N THR A 53 -14.62 13.06 -15.66
CA THR A 53 -14.03 12.05 -16.55
C THR A 53 -12.85 11.37 -15.86
N VAL A 54 -12.70 10.07 -16.11
CA VAL A 54 -11.51 9.30 -15.72
C VAL A 54 -10.75 8.93 -16.98
N ARG A 55 -9.57 9.50 -17.15
CA ARG A 55 -8.70 9.21 -18.29
C ARG A 55 -7.67 8.19 -17.86
N SER A 56 -7.68 7.05 -18.54
CA SER A 56 -6.55 6.11 -18.55
C SER A 56 -5.76 6.40 -19.81
N GLU A 57 -4.49 6.75 -19.69
CA GLU A 57 -3.64 6.81 -20.86
C GLU A 57 -3.41 5.38 -21.36
N SER A 58 -4.27 4.89 -22.24
CA SER A 58 -3.92 3.78 -23.10
C SER A 58 -2.78 4.26 -23.99
N LEU A 59 -1.63 3.59 -23.93
CA LEU A 59 -0.59 3.76 -24.95
C LEU A 59 -1.26 3.72 -26.33
N PRO A 60 -1.01 4.70 -27.20
CA PRO A 60 -1.49 4.60 -28.56
C PRO A 60 -0.91 3.33 -29.17
N SER A 61 -1.78 2.47 -29.67
CA SER A 61 -1.39 1.35 -30.51
C SER A 61 -0.84 1.92 -31.81
N SER A 62 0.40 2.39 -31.79
CA SER A 62 1.09 2.76 -33.01
C SER A 62 1.60 1.49 -33.68
N THR A 63 0.81 1.01 -34.63
CA THR A 63 1.31 0.27 -35.77
C THR A 63 2.47 1.03 -36.39
N SER A 64 3.53 0.29 -36.68
CA SER A 64 4.70 0.55 -37.52
C SER A 64 5.87 1.34 -36.97
N ALA A 65 6.96 0.67 -37.10
CA ALA A 65 8.37 1.04 -37.24
C ALA A 65 9.28 0.73 -36.05
N SER A 66 9.86 -0.45 -36.14
CA SER A 66 11.27 -0.82 -35.81
C SER A 66 12.09 0.19 -35.01
N ARG A 67 12.28 -0.07 -33.72
CA ARG A 67 13.56 0.12 -33.02
C ARG A 67 13.74 -0.93 -31.93
N PRO A 68 14.92 -1.59 -31.86
CA PRO A 68 15.19 -2.61 -30.87
C PRO A 68 15.65 -2.01 -29.56
N GLN A 69 15.30 -2.71 -28.50
CA GLN A 69 15.98 -2.77 -27.20
C GLN A 69 16.08 -1.47 -26.39
N LEU A 70 15.15 -1.31 -25.47
CA LEU A 70 15.42 -1.06 -24.05
C LEU A 70 14.15 -1.39 -23.28
N THR A 71 13.85 -2.68 -23.18
CA THR A 71 12.80 -3.17 -22.29
C THR A 71 13.40 -3.37 -20.89
N VAL A 72 13.76 -2.28 -20.24
CA VAL A 72 13.77 -2.27 -18.80
C VAL A 72 12.32 -1.91 -18.44
N MET A 73 11.56 -2.92 -18.12
CA MET A 73 10.19 -2.81 -17.72
C MET A 73 10.10 -2.06 -16.40
N CYS A 74 10.00 -0.74 -16.48
CA CYS A 74 9.49 0.04 -15.38
C CYS A 74 7.98 -0.25 -15.26
N SER A 75 7.61 -1.17 -14.37
CA SER A 75 6.22 -1.43 -13.99
C SER A 75 5.53 -0.20 -13.35
N CYS A 76 6.30 0.85 -13.10
CA CYS A 76 5.86 2.14 -12.58
C CYS A 76 5.17 3.03 -13.63
N LEU A 77 5.11 2.65 -14.91
CA LEU A 77 4.46 3.43 -15.96
C LEU A 77 2.97 3.11 -16.15
N ARG A 78 2.34 2.37 -15.24
CA ARG A 78 0.87 2.40 -15.18
C ARG A 78 0.47 3.75 -14.59
N ARG A 79 0.26 4.73 -15.44
CA ARG A 79 -0.51 5.91 -15.07
C ARG A 79 -1.92 5.43 -14.82
N ASP A 80 -2.23 5.14 -13.56
CA ASP A 80 -3.57 4.81 -13.12
C ASP A 80 -4.51 5.92 -13.57
N GLY A 81 -5.74 5.56 -13.92
CA GLY A 81 -6.70 6.53 -14.43
C GLY A 81 -6.85 7.72 -13.51
N ARG A 82 -6.75 8.92 -14.06
CA ARG A 82 -6.80 10.16 -13.29
C ARG A 82 -8.11 10.89 -13.50
N VAL A 83 -8.66 11.47 -12.44
CA VAL A 83 -9.82 12.36 -12.51
C VAL A 83 -9.42 13.60 -13.29
N LEU A 84 -10.15 13.90 -14.38
CA LEU A 84 -9.85 14.95 -15.35
C LEU A 84 -8.41 14.88 -15.91
N GLY A 85 -7.78 13.71 -15.86
CA GLY A 85 -6.41 13.52 -16.32
C GLY A 85 -5.33 14.05 -15.37
N VAL A 86 -5.67 14.45 -14.14
CA VAL A 86 -4.76 15.08 -13.17
C VAL A 86 -4.71 14.35 -11.84
N LEU A 87 -5.82 14.20 -11.13
CA LEU A 87 -5.87 13.69 -9.77
C LEU A 87 -5.87 12.16 -9.74
N GLU A 88 -4.91 11.56 -9.02
CA GLU A 88 -4.71 10.11 -8.94
C GLU A 88 -5.72 9.40 -8.05
N VAL A 89 -6.34 10.12 -7.11
CA VAL A 89 -7.29 9.55 -6.15
C VAL A 89 -8.73 9.95 -6.46
N SER A 90 -9.67 9.09 -6.10
CA SER A 90 -11.11 9.35 -6.24
C SER A 90 -11.75 9.90 -4.97
N ARG A 91 -10.99 9.91 -3.86
CA ARG A 91 -11.42 10.46 -2.57
C ARG A 91 -10.25 11.13 -1.88
N SER A 92 -10.49 12.31 -1.29
CA SER A 92 -9.50 13.11 -0.56
C SER A 92 -10.16 14.09 0.39
N ILE A 93 -9.41 14.54 1.43
CA ILE A 93 -9.71 15.78 2.15
C ILE A 93 -9.11 16.92 1.33
N GLY A 94 -9.80 18.02 1.13
CA GLY A 94 -9.33 19.06 0.21
C GLY A 94 -9.69 18.78 -1.25
N ASP A 95 -8.84 19.15 -2.19
CA ASP A 95 -9.07 19.01 -3.64
C ASP A 95 -10.42 19.64 -4.10
N GLY A 96 -10.73 20.83 -3.58
CA GLY A 96 -12.04 21.47 -3.69
C GLY A 96 -12.55 21.60 -5.13
N GLN A 97 -11.63 21.85 -6.06
CA GLN A 97 -11.95 21.97 -7.50
C GLN A 97 -12.51 20.68 -8.12
N TYR A 98 -12.18 19.50 -7.55
CA TYR A 98 -12.62 18.20 -8.04
C TYR A 98 -13.88 17.68 -7.32
N LYS A 99 -14.33 18.31 -6.24
CA LYS A 99 -15.52 17.86 -5.50
C LYS A 99 -16.78 17.88 -6.38
N ARG A 100 -16.93 18.90 -7.20
CA ARG A 100 -18.02 18.98 -8.20
C ARG A 100 -17.96 17.88 -9.27
N CYS A 101 -16.81 17.23 -9.41
CA CYS A 101 -16.60 16.14 -10.38
C CYS A 101 -16.69 14.75 -9.73
N GLY A 102 -17.22 14.66 -8.50
CA GLY A 102 -17.47 13.39 -7.83
C GLY A 102 -16.32 12.88 -6.96
N VAL A 103 -15.26 13.67 -6.71
CA VAL A 103 -14.28 13.38 -5.66
C VAL A 103 -14.92 13.69 -4.30
N ILE A 104 -14.96 12.71 -3.39
CA ILE A 104 -15.62 12.84 -2.10
C ILE A 104 -14.64 12.76 -0.94
N SER A 105 -15.07 13.19 0.25
CA SER A 105 -14.27 13.15 1.48
C SER A 105 -14.78 12.08 2.46
N THR A 106 -15.63 11.17 2.01
CA THR A 106 -16.17 10.09 2.85
C THR A 106 -15.19 8.94 2.90
N PRO A 107 -14.65 8.57 4.07
CA PRO A 107 -13.75 7.43 4.21
C PRO A 107 -14.50 6.11 4.14
N ASP A 108 -13.80 5.05 3.78
CA ASP A 108 -14.22 3.69 4.09
C ASP A 108 -13.84 3.36 5.53
N LEU A 109 -14.80 2.77 6.27
CA LEU A 109 -14.62 2.38 7.66
C LEU A 109 -14.55 0.86 7.77
N ARG A 110 -13.54 0.38 8.47
CA ARG A 110 -13.40 -1.05 8.81
C ARG A 110 -13.14 -1.25 10.29
N ARG A 111 -13.60 -2.38 10.80
CA ARG A 111 -13.32 -2.86 12.15
C ARG A 111 -12.67 -4.22 12.06
N CYS A 112 -11.54 -4.41 12.73
CA CYS A 112 -10.83 -5.67 12.82
C CYS A 112 -10.65 -6.07 14.27
N GLN A 113 -11.05 -7.31 14.61
CA GLN A 113 -10.80 -7.89 15.92
C GLN A 113 -9.34 -8.30 16.01
N LEU A 114 -8.60 -7.77 16.98
CA LEU A 114 -7.25 -8.23 17.31
C LEU A 114 -7.28 -9.58 18.01
N THR A 115 -6.26 -10.36 17.74
CA THR A 115 -6.00 -11.67 18.34
C THR A 115 -4.55 -11.72 18.84
N PRO A 116 -4.20 -12.63 19.76
CA PRO A 116 -2.82 -12.80 20.20
C PRO A 116 -1.83 -13.22 19.12
N ASN A 117 -2.35 -13.58 17.95
CA ASN A 117 -1.55 -13.95 16.78
C ASN A 117 -1.19 -12.76 15.88
N ASP A 118 -1.75 -11.57 16.11
CA ASP A 118 -1.41 -10.37 15.38
C ASP A 118 -0.05 -9.84 15.85
N ARG A 119 0.81 -9.51 14.89
CA ARG A 119 2.20 -9.14 15.18
C ARG A 119 2.44 -7.65 15.01
N PHE A 120 2.04 -7.11 13.87
CA PHE A 120 2.24 -5.71 13.55
C PHE A 120 1.29 -5.23 12.44
N LEU A 121 1.18 -3.91 12.34
CA LEU A 121 0.53 -3.21 11.23
C LEU A 121 1.59 -2.50 10.40
N ILE A 122 1.37 -2.46 9.09
CA ILE A 122 2.09 -1.60 8.14
C ILE A 122 1.10 -0.55 7.65
N LEU A 123 1.41 0.72 7.84
CA LEU A 123 0.71 1.84 7.22
C LEU A 123 1.69 2.48 6.24
N ALA A 124 1.35 2.54 4.96
CA ALA A 124 2.23 3.12 3.97
C ALA A 124 1.46 3.79 2.83
N CYS A 125 2.12 4.76 2.19
CA CYS A 125 1.62 5.41 1.00
C CYS A 125 1.73 4.51 -0.23
N ASP A 126 1.17 4.95 -1.34
CA ASP A 126 1.20 4.25 -2.62
C ASP A 126 2.62 4.02 -3.15
N GLY A 127 3.58 4.91 -2.84
CA GLY A 127 4.99 4.75 -3.23
C GLY A 127 5.60 3.42 -2.79
N LEU A 128 5.24 2.91 -1.60
CA LEU A 128 5.63 1.56 -1.20
C LEU A 128 4.92 0.50 -2.05
N PHE A 129 3.60 0.60 -2.17
CA PHE A 129 2.79 -0.47 -2.76
C PHE A 129 2.80 -0.47 -4.30
N LYS A 130 3.42 0.53 -4.94
CA LYS A 130 3.75 0.49 -6.37
C LYS A 130 4.83 -0.55 -6.69
N VAL A 131 5.71 -0.86 -5.73
CA VAL A 131 6.87 -1.77 -5.91
C VAL A 131 6.86 -2.99 -4.98
N PHE A 132 5.92 -3.02 -4.04
CA PHE A 132 5.68 -4.16 -3.14
C PHE A 132 4.22 -4.58 -3.19
N SER A 133 3.96 -5.87 -3.25
CA SER A 133 2.68 -6.40 -2.83
C SER A 133 2.55 -6.36 -1.31
N ALA A 134 1.33 -6.45 -0.79
CA ALA A 134 1.09 -6.48 0.66
C ALA A 134 1.81 -7.69 1.31
N ASP A 135 1.78 -8.85 0.66
CA ASP A 135 2.44 -10.07 1.13
C ASP A 135 3.96 -9.94 1.16
N GLU A 136 4.56 -9.34 0.13
CA GLU A 136 6.00 -9.10 0.10
C GLU A 136 6.44 -8.15 1.18
N ALA A 137 5.70 -7.06 1.42
CA ALA A 137 6.00 -6.11 2.48
C ALA A 137 5.95 -6.77 3.87
N VAL A 138 4.92 -7.58 4.14
CA VAL A 138 4.81 -8.35 5.40
C VAL A 138 5.97 -9.33 5.57
N LYS A 139 6.30 -10.11 4.53
CA LYS A 139 7.41 -11.07 4.57
C LYS A 139 8.76 -10.37 4.76
N PHE A 140 8.96 -9.23 4.12
CA PHE A 140 10.18 -8.45 4.26
C PHE A 140 10.36 -7.97 5.71
N VAL A 141 9.34 -7.37 6.30
CA VAL A 141 9.37 -6.91 7.70
C VAL A 141 9.61 -8.09 8.64
N LEU A 142 8.92 -9.22 8.46
CA LEU A 142 9.15 -10.42 9.26
C LEU A 142 10.58 -10.92 9.20
N GLY A 143 11.20 -10.92 8.01
CA GLY A 143 12.60 -11.30 7.83
C GLY A 143 13.54 -10.44 8.66
N VAL A 144 13.39 -9.12 8.57
CA VAL A 144 14.22 -8.18 9.35
C VAL A 144 14.04 -8.37 10.86
N LEU A 145 12.80 -8.54 11.32
CA LEU A 145 12.50 -8.73 12.74
C LEU A 145 13.04 -10.07 13.27
N GLN A 146 13.14 -11.12 12.44
CA GLN A 146 13.67 -12.42 12.82
C GLN A 146 15.20 -12.44 12.84
N ASP A 147 15.87 -11.80 11.90
CA ASP A 147 17.33 -11.73 11.85
C ASP A 147 17.91 -10.98 13.04
N GLY A 148 17.25 -9.92 13.49
CA GLY A 148 17.60 -9.19 14.72
C GLY A 148 17.37 -9.96 16.03
N SER A 149 16.60 -11.06 16.02
CA SER A 149 16.29 -11.84 17.23
C SER A 149 17.44 -12.73 17.73
N LYS A 150 18.54 -12.83 16.96
CA LYS A 150 19.73 -13.61 17.36
C LYS A 150 20.62 -12.87 18.35
N GLU A 151 20.46 -11.57 18.52
CA GLU A 151 21.14 -10.78 19.54
C GLU A 151 20.33 -10.79 20.84
N LYS A 152 20.91 -11.40 21.88
CA LYS A 152 20.28 -11.55 23.21
C LYS A 152 20.23 -10.21 23.95
N GLY A 153 19.11 -9.50 23.84
CA GLY A 153 18.82 -8.30 24.60
C GLY A 153 17.30 -8.07 24.60
N ALA A 154 16.57 -8.74 25.48
CA ALA A 154 15.11 -8.66 25.53
C ALA A 154 14.66 -7.44 26.35
N GLY A 155 14.65 -6.23 25.76
CA GLY A 155 14.06 -5.03 26.32
C GLY A 155 13.21 -4.30 25.30
N GLN A 156 12.23 -3.53 25.77
CA GLN A 156 11.32 -2.74 24.92
C GLN A 156 12.08 -1.82 23.95
N MET A 157 13.19 -1.23 24.40
CA MET A 157 14.06 -0.40 23.53
C MET A 157 14.68 -1.16 22.36
N GLU A 158 14.94 -2.45 22.53
CA GLU A 158 15.49 -3.28 21.46
C GLU A 158 14.42 -3.65 20.43
N GLU A 159 13.19 -3.89 20.87
CA GLU A 159 12.06 -4.08 19.96
C GLU A 159 11.81 -2.83 19.13
N GLU A 160 11.79 -1.65 19.71
CA GLU A 160 11.63 -0.37 19.02
C GLU A 160 12.71 -0.16 17.94
N ARG A 161 13.98 -0.44 18.27
CA ARG A 161 15.09 -0.36 17.30
C ARG A 161 14.90 -1.30 16.11
N ARG A 162 14.41 -2.52 16.36
CA ARG A 162 14.14 -3.50 15.28
C ARG A 162 13.02 -3.03 14.37
N PHE A 163 11.97 -2.46 14.93
CA PHE A 163 10.87 -1.88 14.15
C PHE A 163 11.35 -0.67 13.35
N GLU A 164 12.17 0.19 13.92
CA GLU A 164 12.78 1.32 13.23
C GLU A 164 13.66 0.85 12.07
N ALA A 165 14.54 -0.11 12.31
CA ALA A 165 15.38 -0.71 11.27
C ALA A 165 14.54 -1.34 10.15
N ALA A 166 13.45 -2.03 10.49
CA ALA A 166 12.55 -2.61 9.51
C ALA A 166 11.86 -1.53 8.66
N CYS A 167 11.42 -0.41 9.26
CA CYS A 167 10.88 0.74 8.53
C CYS A 167 11.90 1.30 7.54
N GLN A 168 13.11 1.57 7.99
CA GLN A 168 14.18 2.15 7.16
C GLN A 168 14.58 1.22 6.02
N GLN A 169 14.72 -0.07 6.30
CA GLN A 169 15.08 -1.07 5.28
C GLN A 169 13.96 -1.24 4.26
N LEU A 170 12.69 -1.28 4.68
CA LEU A 170 11.56 -1.41 3.78
C LEU A 170 11.44 -0.20 2.83
N ALA A 171 11.61 1.02 3.37
CA ALA A 171 11.59 2.24 2.57
C ALA A 171 12.79 2.29 1.59
N SER A 172 13.99 1.94 2.05
CA SER A 172 15.20 1.88 1.22
C SER A 172 15.08 0.85 0.10
N GLU A 173 14.51 -0.31 0.40
CA GLU A 173 14.26 -1.35 -0.59
C GLU A 173 13.23 -0.92 -1.63
N ALA A 174 12.21 -0.14 -1.25
CA ALA A 174 11.26 0.43 -2.21
C ALA A 174 11.98 1.35 -3.22
N VAL A 175 12.88 2.20 -2.75
CA VAL A 175 13.70 3.05 -3.62
C VAL A 175 14.61 2.19 -4.51
N ARG A 176 15.26 1.16 -3.95
CA ARG A 176 16.12 0.23 -4.72
C ARG A 176 15.35 -0.52 -5.80
N ARG A 177 14.08 -0.81 -5.58
CA ARG A 177 13.17 -1.43 -6.58
C ARG A 177 12.69 -0.45 -7.65
N GLY A 178 13.15 0.80 -7.61
CA GLY A 178 12.84 1.80 -8.62
C GLY A 178 11.55 2.58 -8.35
N CYS A 179 11.12 2.69 -7.08
CA CYS A 179 10.05 3.63 -6.75
C CYS A 179 10.49 5.05 -7.07
N ALA A 180 9.71 5.73 -7.92
CA ALA A 180 9.96 7.11 -8.33
C ALA A 180 9.10 8.13 -7.56
N ASP A 181 8.47 7.69 -6.47
CA ASP A 181 7.56 8.48 -5.65
C ASP A 181 8.06 8.59 -4.20
N ASN A 182 7.46 9.46 -3.42
CA ASN A 182 7.71 9.55 -1.99
C ASN A 182 7.32 8.25 -1.30
N VAL A 183 8.16 7.76 -0.41
CA VAL A 183 7.90 6.54 0.36
C VAL A 183 7.78 6.90 1.83
N THR A 184 6.59 6.66 2.39
CA THR A 184 6.33 6.78 3.82
C THR A 184 5.87 5.44 4.35
N VAL A 185 6.50 4.97 5.42
CA VAL A 185 6.18 3.71 6.10
C VAL A 185 6.08 3.93 7.59
N ILE A 186 5.04 3.40 8.20
CA ILE A 186 4.87 3.34 9.66
C ILE A 186 4.62 1.87 10.01
N LEU A 187 5.40 1.34 10.94
CA LEU A 187 5.17 0.04 11.55
C LEU A 187 4.65 0.22 12.97
N VAL A 188 3.59 -0.50 13.30
CA VAL A 188 2.99 -0.50 14.63
C VAL A 188 3.08 -1.91 15.20
N SER A 189 3.84 -2.10 16.28
CA SER A 189 3.88 -3.37 17.03
C SER A 189 2.53 -3.62 17.69
N ILE A 190 2.08 -4.86 17.66
CA ILE A 190 0.89 -5.31 18.38
C ILE A 190 1.39 -6.24 19.48
N GLY A 191 1.61 -5.67 20.67
CA GLY A 191 1.95 -6.43 21.88
C GLY A 191 0.68 -6.93 22.59
N TYR A 192 0.75 -8.16 23.10
CA TYR A 192 -0.20 -8.71 24.06
C TYR A 192 0.56 -9.10 25.33
#